data_9021a3ac25da243d20730a74247c9a7c
#
_entry.id   9021a3ac25da243d20730a74247c9a7c
#
_cell.length_a   1.000
_cell.length_b   1.000
_cell.length_c   1.000
_cell.angle_alpha   90.00
_cell.angle_beta   90.00
_cell.angle_gamma   90.00
#
_symmetry.space_group_name_H-M   'P 1'
#
loop_
_entity.id
_entity.type
_entity.pdbx_description
1 polymer ?
#
loop_
_entity_poly.entity_id
_entity_poly.type
_entity_poly.pdbx_seq_one_letter_code
_entity_poly.pdbx_strand_id
1 'polypeptide(L)'
;MGRQLISTGVEGLDAVLGGFPKNSLIILAGNPGTGKTILSAQFLYRGCVDFGENGVYVSFAENRENFYREMEDFGFNFERLERKGKFRFLDMLTVKEPAVHTILNMIIEEAGRIKAKRLVLDSYSALAQAFKEPVDVRIVLHTILGKLIRMMGCTTILIEEVPYGTSRIGFGVEEFVADGVLKLSLDELEGHRLRYLDLLKLRGTRLKEVKLVFTLDGGFKVFSSLKPNPPINPKPFQPVPDMPGKYSTGSKSLDEVLDGGLPEGSVTLLELNEKVSATMVHLLIDPIMSNFTLQGRGVFVVPLNWAEHLRFSKFRESYGFTENKWTRYTKIILPENTRGTEDSSNIIYVKGEDWREDINKVFQAGVELSQKTGQPNLSIVSLSTLVNLYGENQCHKILDLTSTEARKSRAPVIFMVEAGFKHLVLKLTSAADIHLRLIRKHGCLLLYGVNPRTGLYAVEADTSKGYPVPKLTQIV
;
A
#
# COMPACT_ATOMS: atom_id res chain seq x y z
N MET A 1 -31.45 -15.88 -5.15
CA MET A 1 -30.72 -15.15 -6.21
C MET A 1 -29.67 -14.27 -5.58
N GLY A 2 -28.39 -14.40 -5.95
CA GLY A 2 -27.31 -13.54 -5.46
C GLY A 2 -27.56 -12.09 -5.85
N ARG A 3 -27.26 -11.15 -4.96
CA ARG A 3 -27.39 -9.71 -5.21
C ARG A 3 -26.44 -9.31 -6.35
N GLN A 4 -26.93 -8.60 -7.36
CA GLN A 4 -26.09 -8.07 -8.44
C GLN A 4 -25.23 -6.93 -7.87
N LEU A 5 -23.92 -7.00 -8.12
CA LEU A 5 -22.96 -5.96 -7.76
C LEU A 5 -22.50 -5.21 -9.02
N ILE A 6 -22.17 -3.96 -8.87
CA ILE A 6 -21.49 -3.15 -9.90
C ILE A 6 -20.11 -2.76 -9.40
N SER A 7 -19.15 -2.68 -10.30
CA SER A 7 -17.81 -2.23 -9.97
C SER A 7 -17.81 -0.81 -9.40
N THR A 8 -17.03 -0.57 -8.36
CA THR A 8 -16.79 0.78 -7.85
C THR A 8 -15.93 1.61 -8.80
N GLY A 9 -15.21 0.96 -9.72
CA GLY A 9 -14.20 1.61 -10.57
C GLY A 9 -12.94 2.02 -9.80
N VAL A 10 -12.79 1.57 -8.55
CA VAL A 10 -11.66 1.90 -7.68
C VAL A 10 -10.77 0.68 -7.52
N GLU A 11 -9.50 0.81 -7.94
CA GLU A 11 -8.51 -0.25 -7.80
C GLU A 11 -8.33 -0.63 -6.32
N GLY A 12 -8.38 -1.92 -6.03
CA GLY A 12 -8.28 -2.49 -4.68
C GLY A 12 -9.61 -2.52 -3.90
N LEU A 13 -10.55 -1.58 -4.12
CA LEU A 13 -11.81 -1.56 -3.38
C LEU A 13 -12.75 -2.71 -3.80
N ASP A 14 -12.82 -2.99 -5.10
CA ASP A 14 -13.62 -4.10 -5.63
C ASP A 14 -13.08 -5.46 -5.17
N ALA A 15 -11.77 -5.59 -4.97
CA ALA A 15 -11.16 -6.82 -4.43
C ALA A 15 -11.60 -7.11 -2.98
N VAL A 16 -11.95 -6.06 -2.22
CA VAL A 16 -12.43 -6.17 -0.82
C VAL A 16 -13.95 -6.32 -0.75
N LEU A 17 -14.69 -5.52 -1.53
CA LEU A 17 -16.15 -5.43 -1.46
C LEU A 17 -16.87 -6.33 -2.49
N GLY A 18 -16.21 -6.67 -3.60
CA GLY A 18 -16.83 -7.24 -4.79
C GLY A 18 -17.59 -6.21 -5.63
N GLY A 19 -17.68 -4.96 -5.18
CA GLY A 19 -18.43 -3.88 -5.79
C GLY A 19 -19.55 -3.31 -4.91
N PHE A 20 -20.25 -2.30 -5.42
CA PHE A 20 -21.45 -1.78 -4.77
C PHE A 20 -22.71 -2.59 -5.18
N PRO A 21 -23.69 -2.76 -4.30
CA PRO A 21 -24.97 -3.33 -4.68
C PRO A 21 -25.62 -2.51 -5.80
N LYS A 22 -26.08 -3.17 -6.85
CA LYS A 22 -26.77 -2.50 -7.95
C LYS A 22 -28.06 -1.85 -7.45
N ASN A 23 -28.39 -0.67 -7.97
CA ASN A 23 -29.57 0.09 -7.60
C ASN A 23 -29.62 0.37 -6.08
N SER A 24 -28.53 0.84 -5.53
CA SER A 24 -28.37 1.12 -4.11
C SER A 24 -27.99 2.58 -3.83
N LEU A 25 -28.17 2.98 -2.59
CA LEU A 25 -27.72 4.25 -2.05
C LEU A 25 -26.47 4.05 -1.22
N ILE A 26 -25.40 4.73 -1.62
CA ILE A 26 -24.12 4.73 -0.91
C ILE A 26 -23.86 6.14 -0.38
N ILE A 27 -23.64 6.26 0.93
CA ILE A 27 -23.14 7.49 1.54
C ILE A 27 -21.63 7.48 1.52
N LEU A 28 -21.04 8.55 1.03
CA LEU A 28 -19.61 8.81 1.10
C LEU A 28 -19.36 10.04 1.97
N ALA A 29 -18.98 9.80 3.21
CA ALA A 29 -18.76 10.83 4.21
C ALA A 29 -17.26 11.15 4.38
N GLY A 30 -16.94 12.34 4.87
CA GLY A 30 -15.56 12.71 5.24
C GLY A 30 -15.35 14.20 5.37
N ASN A 31 -14.25 14.58 6.01
CA ASN A 31 -13.83 15.97 6.15
C ASN A 31 -13.48 16.59 4.79
N PRO A 32 -13.40 17.91 4.67
CA PRO A 32 -12.87 18.57 3.49
C PRO A 32 -11.46 18.06 3.13
N GLY A 33 -11.15 17.92 1.83
CA GLY A 33 -9.84 17.48 1.35
C GLY A 33 -9.53 15.99 1.50
N THR A 34 -10.50 15.16 1.91
CA THR A 34 -10.28 13.70 2.04
C THR A 34 -10.31 12.94 0.73
N GLY A 35 -10.79 13.53 -0.39
CA GLY A 35 -10.86 12.88 -1.70
C GLY A 35 -12.22 12.35 -2.10
N LYS A 36 -13.31 12.81 -1.44
CA LYS A 36 -14.70 12.41 -1.75
C LYS A 36 -15.08 12.64 -3.22
N THR A 37 -14.80 13.85 -3.72
CA THR A 37 -15.06 14.24 -5.11
C THR A 37 -14.29 13.35 -6.09
N ILE A 38 -13.01 13.04 -5.82
CA ILE A 38 -12.17 12.20 -6.68
C ILE A 38 -12.71 10.76 -6.74
N LEU A 39 -13.05 10.14 -5.60
CA LEU A 39 -13.65 8.81 -5.57
C LEU A 39 -14.95 8.77 -6.38
N SER A 40 -15.84 9.75 -6.16
CA SER A 40 -17.13 9.83 -6.80
C SER A 40 -17.04 10.08 -8.31
N ALA A 41 -16.11 10.96 -8.72
CA ALA A 41 -15.82 11.20 -10.12
C ALA A 41 -15.27 9.93 -10.78
N GLN A 42 -14.32 9.26 -10.15
CA GLN A 42 -13.77 8.00 -10.67
C GLN A 42 -14.82 6.91 -10.82
N PHE A 43 -15.74 6.78 -9.86
CA PHE A 43 -16.90 5.88 -9.96
C PHE A 43 -17.73 6.13 -11.22
N LEU A 44 -18.04 7.39 -11.55
CA LEU A 44 -18.76 7.75 -12.78
C LEU A 44 -17.89 7.53 -14.02
N TYR A 45 -16.66 8.03 -14.00
CA TYR A 45 -15.78 7.96 -15.17
C TYR A 45 -15.53 6.51 -15.61
N ARG A 46 -15.14 5.65 -14.66
CA ARG A 46 -14.93 4.23 -14.93
C ARG A 46 -16.22 3.53 -15.33
N GLY A 47 -17.34 3.90 -14.72
CA GLY A 47 -18.66 3.43 -15.17
C GLY A 47 -18.94 3.68 -16.64
N CYS A 48 -18.68 4.89 -17.09
CA CYS A 48 -18.89 5.26 -18.50
C CYS A 48 -17.90 4.62 -19.47
N VAL A 49 -16.62 4.51 -19.07
CA VAL A 49 -15.54 4.05 -19.95
C VAL A 49 -15.48 2.53 -19.99
N ASP A 50 -15.44 1.88 -18.85
CA ASP A 50 -15.12 0.46 -18.73
C ASP A 50 -16.37 -0.42 -18.79
N PHE A 51 -17.54 0.11 -18.35
CA PHE A 51 -18.78 -0.67 -18.25
C PHE A 51 -19.92 -0.17 -19.14
N GLY A 52 -19.74 0.96 -19.84
CA GLY A 52 -20.78 1.55 -20.71
C GLY A 52 -22.01 2.07 -19.93
N GLU A 53 -21.86 2.34 -18.64
CA GLU A 53 -22.92 2.83 -17.75
C GLU A 53 -22.89 4.36 -17.72
N ASN A 54 -23.91 5.00 -18.29
CA ASN A 54 -24.01 6.45 -18.32
C ASN A 54 -24.16 7.02 -16.91
N GLY A 55 -23.56 8.20 -16.68
CA GLY A 55 -23.50 8.83 -15.37
C GLY A 55 -23.95 10.29 -15.33
N VAL A 56 -24.49 10.69 -14.17
CA VAL A 56 -24.83 12.10 -13.86
C VAL A 56 -24.07 12.52 -12.61
N TYR A 57 -23.40 13.67 -12.69
CA TYR A 57 -22.80 14.34 -11.53
C TYR A 57 -23.58 15.63 -11.24
N VAL A 58 -24.09 15.77 -10.04
CA VAL A 58 -24.84 16.94 -9.59
C VAL A 58 -23.97 17.66 -8.57
N SER A 59 -23.53 18.88 -8.86
CA SER A 59 -22.69 19.67 -7.98
C SER A 59 -23.45 20.83 -7.35
N PHE A 60 -23.33 20.94 -6.03
CA PHE A 60 -23.76 22.08 -5.23
C PHE A 60 -22.57 22.88 -4.66
N ALA A 61 -21.34 22.44 -4.93
CA ALA A 61 -20.12 22.96 -4.33
C ALA A 61 -19.18 23.63 -5.34
N GLU A 62 -19.17 23.18 -6.58
CA GLU A 62 -18.28 23.69 -7.62
C GLU A 62 -18.94 23.74 -9.00
N ASN A 63 -18.42 24.62 -9.87
CA ASN A 63 -18.89 24.74 -11.24
C ASN A 63 -18.25 23.69 -12.16
N ARG A 64 -18.85 23.53 -13.36
CA ARG A 64 -18.41 22.57 -14.38
C ARG A 64 -16.97 22.73 -14.80
N GLU A 65 -16.50 23.97 -15.04
CA GLU A 65 -15.18 24.23 -15.58
C GLU A 65 -14.07 23.83 -14.60
N ASN A 66 -14.26 24.15 -13.32
CA ASN A 66 -13.33 23.76 -12.26
C ASN A 66 -13.29 22.24 -12.11
N PHE A 67 -14.45 21.58 -12.02
CA PHE A 67 -14.52 20.14 -11.92
C PHE A 67 -13.82 19.44 -13.10
N TYR A 68 -14.04 19.88 -14.34
CA TYR A 68 -13.40 19.25 -15.49
C TYR A 68 -11.88 19.41 -15.48
N ARG A 69 -11.38 20.61 -15.15
CA ARG A 69 -9.95 20.87 -15.04
C ARG A 69 -9.29 20.01 -13.96
N GLU A 70 -9.88 19.95 -12.76
CA GLU A 70 -9.35 19.14 -11.66
C GLU A 70 -9.37 17.65 -11.96
N MET A 71 -10.40 17.15 -12.64
CA MET A 71 -10.51 15.74 -13.00
C MET A 71 -9.55 15.36 -14.15
N GLU A 72 -9.18 16.30 -14.99
CA GLU A 72 -8.19 16.06 -16.06
C GLU A 72 -6.80 15.76 -15.50
N ASP A 73 -6.42 16.33 -14.37
CA ASP A 73 -5.17 16.03 -13.66
C ASP A 73 -5.08 14.54 -13.24
N PHE A 74 -6.22 13.88 -13.07
CA PHE A 74 -6.32 12.43 -12.81
C PHE A 74 -6.52 11.61 -14.09
N GLY A 75 -6.49 12.22 -15.26
CA GLY A 75 -6.74 11.57 -16.55
C GLY A 75 -8.23 11.28 -16.82
N PHE A 76 -9.15 11.92 -16.11
CA PHE A 76 -10.60 11.73 -16.26
C PHE A 76 -11.18 12.79 -17.20
N ASN A 77 -11.15 12.55 -18.50
CA ASN A 77 -11.67 13.49 -19.48
C ASN A 77 -13.22 13.42 -19.56
N PHE A 78 -13.90 14.13 -18.65
CA PHE A 78 -15.36 14.21 -18.58
C PHE A 78 -15.99 14.99 -19.74
N GLU A 79 -15.30 16.00 -20.28
CA GLU A 79 -15.78 16.76 -21.42
C GLU A 79 -16.02 15.83 -22.63
N ARG A 80 -15.09 14.92 -22.90
CA ARG A 80 -15.23 13.92 -23.96
C ARG A 80 -16.43 13.00 -23.75
N LEU A 81 -16.69 12.60 -22.50
CA LEU A 81 -17.84 11.75 -22.16
C LEU A 81 -19.18 12.51 -22.33
N GLU A 82 -19.22 13.79 -21.96
CA GLU A 82 -20.40 14.62 -22.12
C GLU A 82 -20.73 14.85 -23.61
N ARG A 83 -19.74 15.16 -24.43
CA ARG A 83 -19.91 15.27 -25.91
C ARG A 83 -20.44 13.97 -26.54
N LYS A 84 -20.11 12.80 -25.96
CA LYS A 84 -20.63 11.49 -26.40
C LYS A 84 -22.01 11.15 -25.83
N GLY A 85 -22.62 12.01 -25.02
CA GLY A 85 -23.91 11.78 -24.38
C GLY A 85 -23.90 10.70 -23.29
N LYS A 86 -22.71 10.31 -22.79
CA LYS A 86 -22.54 9.28 -21.75
C LYS A 86 -22.49 9.84 -20.34
N PHE A 87 -22.25 11.13 -20.22
CA PHE A 87 -22.11 11.83 -18.94
C PHE A 87 -22.85 13.16 -18.98
N ARG A 88 -23.35 13.61 -17.83
CA ARG A 88 -23.91 14.93 -17.62
C ARG A 88 -23.42 15.52 -16.31
N PHE A 89 -23.00 16.76 -16.38
CA PHE A 89 -22.72 17.59 -15.20
C PHE A 89 -23.85 18.58 -15.00
N LEU A 90 -24.48 18.56 -13.82
CA LEU A 90 -25.52 19.50 -13.44
C LEU A 90 -24.93 20.48 -12.41
N ASP A 91 -24.77 21.73 -12.83
CA ASP A 91 -24.29 22.83 -11.99
C ASP A 91 -25.49 23.46 -11.27
N MET A 92 -25.59 23.22 -9.96
CA MET A 92 -26.66 23.75 -9.13
C MET A 92 -26.29 25.06 -8.41
N LEU A 93 -25.04 25.54 -8.51
CA LEU A 93 -24.61 26.81 -7.95
C LEU A 93 -25.29 28.02 -8.64
N THR A 94 -25.59 27.89 -9.92
CA THR A 94 -26.15 28.95 -10.75
C THR A 94 -27.66 29.08 -10.62
N VAL A 95 -28.31 28.14 -9.94
CA VAL A 95 -29.80 28.10 -9.80
C VAL A 95 -30.21 28.93 -8.59
N LYS A 96 -30.75 30.13 -8.82
CA LYS A 96 -31.25 31.02 -7.77
C LYS A 96 -32.50 30.42 -7.07
N GLU A 97 -32.34 30.05 -5.80
CA GLU A 97 -33.42 29.60 -4.88
C GLU A 97 -34.50 28.66 -5.49
N PRO A 98 -34.17 27.58 -6.12
CA PRO A 98 -35.18 26.66 -6.62
C PRO A 98 -35.81 25.90 -5.45
N ALA A 99 -37.13 25.72 -5.51
CA ALA A 99 -37.77 24.75 -4.64
C ALA A 99 -37.13 23.38 -4.84
N VAL A 100 -36.91 22.63 -3.77
CA VAL A 100 -36.26 21.32 -3.79
C VAL A 100 -36.87 20.37 -4.84
N HIS A 101 -38.18 20.41 -5.00
CA HIS A 101 -38.88 19.64 -6.02
C HIS A 101 -38.41 19.96 -7.45
N THR A 102 -38.06 21.21 -7.74
CA THR A 102 -37.51 21.62 -9.05
C THR A 102 -36.18 20.99 -9.29
N ILE A 103 -35.27 21.04 -8.32
CA ILE A 103 -33.91 20.39 -8.41
C ILE A 103 -34.06 18.89 -8.64
N LEU A 104 -34.93 18.23 -7.86
CA LEU A 104 -35.16 16.78 -7.99
C LEU A 104 -35.73 16.41 -9.37
N ASN A 105 -36.66 17.22 -9.89
CA ASN A 105 -37.21 16.98 -11.23
C ASN A 105 -36.14 17.15 -12.32
N MET A 106 -35.31 18.20 -12.23
CA MET A 106 -34.17 18.39 -13.19
C MET A 106 -33.23 17.19 -13.17
N ILE A 107 -32.86 16.68 -12.00
CA ILE A 107 -32.00 15.50 -11.88
C ILE A 107 -32.69 14.27 -12.51
N ILE A 108 -33.97 14.04 -12.26
CA ILE A 108 -34.71 12.91 -12.79
C ILE A 108 -34.83 13.00 -14.31
N GLU A 109 -35.13 14.18 -14.86
CA GLU A 109 -35.23 14.40 -16.30
C GLU A 109 -33.91 14.15 -17.01
N GLU A 110 -32.81 14.72 -16.52
CA GLU A 110 -31.50 14.54 -17.12
C GLU A 110 -31.00 13.09 -17.00
N ALA A 111 -31.19 12.46 -15.83
CA ALA A 111 -30.86 11.06 -15.65
C ALA A 111 -31.68 10.15 -16.59
N GLY A 112 -32.96 10.48 -16.80
CA GLY A 112 -33.84 9.77 -17.75
C GLY A 112 -33.38 9.96 -19.19
N ARG A 113 -33.02 11.19 -19.58
CA ARG A 113 -32.61 11.56 -20.93
C ARG A 113 -31.39 10.77 -21.41
N ILE A 114 -30.38 10.61 -20.54
CA ILE A 114 -29.17 9.85 -20.89
C ILE A 114 -29.25 8.38 -20.48
N LYS A 115 -30.37 7.93 -19.90
CA LYS A 115 -30.52 6.58 -19.34
C LYS A 115 -29.43 6.24 -18.34
N ALA A 116 -29.19 7.14 -17.39
CA ALA A 116 -28.15 7.02 -16.39
C ALA A 116 -28.30 5.73 -15.57
N LYS A 117 -27.16 5.13 -15.20
CA LYS A 117 -27.05 3.99 -14.29
C LYS A 117 -26.27 4.33 -13.04
N ARG A 118 -25.51 5.43 -13.09
CA ARG A 118 -24.72 5.95 -11.98
C ARG A 118 -25.06 7.41 -11.74
N LEU A 119 -25.18 7.78 -10.45
CA LEU A 119 -25.49 9.14 -10.03
C LEU A 119 -24.60 9.53 -8.86
N VAL A 120 -24.12 10.77 -8.85
CA VAL A 120 -23.44 11.39 -7.73
C VAL A 120 -24.12 12.70 -7.36
N LEU A 121 -24.30 12.95 -6.07
CA LEU A 121 -24.80 14.22 -5.50
C LEU A 121 -23.69 14.80 -4.60
N ASP A 122 -23.05 15.88 -5.01
CA ASP A 122 -21.93 16.55 -4.32
C ASP A 122 -22.24 18.04 -4.04
N SER A 123 -22.55 18.43 -2.80
CA SER A 123 -22.78 17.58 -1.65
C SER A 123 -24.25 17.58 -1.26
N TYR A 124 -24.70 16.43 -0.78
CA TYR A 124 -26.04 16.32 -0.20
C TYR A 124 -26.18 17.22 1.04
N SER A 125 -25.11 17.43 1.80
CA SER A 125 -25.06 18.34 2.94
C SER A 125 -25.44 19.78 2.54
N ALA A 126 -24.99 20.25 1.37
CA ALA A 126 -25.35 21.57 0.86
C ALA A 126 -26.84 21.64 0.46
N LEU A 127 -27.36 20.61 -0.19
CA LEU A 127 -28.78 20.49 -0.51
C LEU A 127 -29.62 20.46 0.77
N ALA A 128 -29.19 19.70 1.78
CA ALA A 128 -29.91 19.52 3.02
C ALA A 128 -29.98 20.79 3.89
N GLN A 129 -29.02 21.71 3.77
CA GLN A 129 -29.05 23.03 4.44
C GLN A 129 -30.17 23.96 3.94
N ALA A 130 -30.67 23.70 2.73
CA ALA A 130 -31.83 24.43 2.20
C ALA A 130 -33.17 24.03 2.86
N PHE A 131 -33.20 22.97 3.67
CA PHE A 131 -34.40 22.50 4.37
C PHE A 131 -34.52 23.14 5.75
N LYS A 132 -35.75 23.53 6.09
CA LYS A 132 -36.04 24.11 7.39
C LYS A 132 -36.25 23.05 8.49
N GLU A 133 -36.71 21.85 8.10
CA GLU A 133 -37.10 20.80 9.03
C GLU A 133 -36.44 19.44 8.67
N PRO A 134 -36.05 18.61 9.67
CA PRO A 134 -35.51 17.26 9.43
C PRO A 134 -36.47 16.33 8.66
N VAL A 135 -37.74 16.58 8.68
CA VAL A 135 -38.78 15.83 7.94
C VAL A 135 -38.56 16.00 6.44
N ASP A 136 -38.18 17.20 5.98
CA ASP A 136 -37.96 17.49 4.56
C ASP A 136 -36.77 16.66 4.03
N VAL A 137 -35.73 16.51 4.83
CA VAL A 137 -34.57 15.66 4.52
C VAL A 137 -34.98 14.21 4.23
N ARG A 138 -35.89 13.66 5.05
CA ARG A 138 -36.43 12.30 4.85
C ARG A 138 -37.25 12.18 3.57
N ILE A 139 -38.06 13.18 3.27
CA ILE A 139 -38.91 13.19 2.06
C ILE A 139 -37.99 13.17 0.81
N VAL A 140 -36.94 13.97 0.81
CA VAL A 140 -35.97 14.00 -0.31
C VAL A 140 -35.28 12.67 -0.47
N LEU A 141 -34.77 12.10 0.62
CA LEU A 141 -34.13 10.77 0.57
C LEU A 141 -35.08 9.70 0.05
N HIS A 142 -36.36 9.70 0.51
CA HIS A 142 -37.36 8.78 0.01
C HIS A 142 -37.67 8.99 -1.47
N THR A 143 -37.69 10.24 -1.96
CA THR A 143 -37.90 10.56 -3.37
C THR A 143 -36.71 10.08 -4.22
N ILE A 144 -35.48 10.33 -3.79
CA ILE A 144 -34.25 9.84 -4.44
C ILE A 144 -34.28 8.31 -4.51
N LEU A 145 -34.55 7.66 -3.38
CA LEU A 145 -34.64 6.19 -3.31
C LEU A 145 -35.75 5.62 -4.18
N GLY A 146 -36.96 6.24 -4.13
CA GLY A 146 -38.09 5.76 -4.90
C GLY A 146 -37.90 5.92 -6.40
N LYS A 147 -37.62 7.14 -6.86
CA LYS A 147 -37.55 7.47 -8.30
C LYS A 147 -36.24 7.13 -8.94
N LEU A 148 -35.12 7.65 -8.45
CA LEU A 148 -33.80 7.49 -9.09
C LEU A 148 -33.24 6.06 -8.94
N ILE A 149 -33.32 5.51 -7.75
CA ILE A 149 -32.74 4.21 -7.48
C ILE A 149 -33.63 3.06 -7.91
N ARG A 150 -34.88 3.01 -7.44
CA ARG A 150 -35.78 1.87 -7.70
C ARG A 150 -36.40 1.89 -9.08
N MET A 151 -36.90 3.04 -9.57
CA MET A 151 -37.56 3.13 -10.84
C MET A 151 -36.58 3.21 -12.02
N MET A 152 -35.54 4.04 -11.90
CA MET A 152 -34.56 4.24 -13.00
C MET A 152 -33.39 3.27 -12.92
N GLY A 153 -33.18 2.62 -11.80
CA GLY A 153 -32.13 1.65 -11.58
C GLY A 153 -30.71 2.27 -11.52
N CYS A 154 -30.60 3.47 -10.92
CA CYS A 154 -29.32 4.13 -10.71
C CYS A 154 -28.68 3.65 -9.40
N THR A 155 -27.39 3.34 -9.42
CA THR A 155 -26.58 3.26 -8.20
C THR A 155 -26.09 4.66 -7.87
N THR A 156 -26.39 5.13 -6.66
CA THR A 156 -26.25 6.55 -6.30
C THR A 156 -25.26 6.71 -5.15
N ILE A 157 -24.29 7.63 -5.30
CA ILE A 157 -23.42 8.10 -4.22
C ILE A 157 -23.92 9.46 -3.74
N LEU A 158 -24.17 9.58 -2.43
CA LEU A 158 -24.41 10.86 -1.76
C LEU A 158 -23.17 11.25 -1.00
N ILE A 159 -22.61 12.42 -1.30
CA ILE A 159 -21.48 12.98 -0.57
C ILE A 159 -21.99 13.75 0.64
N GLU A 160 -21.50 13.38 1.82
CA GLU A 160 -21.76 14.01 3.10
C GLU A 160 -20.50 14.67 3.64
N GLU A 161 -20.60 15.96 3.94
CA GLU A 161 -19.53 16.68 4.59
C GLU A 161 -19.57 16.45 6.11
N VAL A 162 -18.41 16.07 6.65
CA VAL A 162 -18.21 15.92 8.10
C VAL A 162 -17.30 17.06 8.55
N PRO A 163 -17.81 18.01 9.36
CA PRO A 163 -16.98 19.08 9.90
C PRO A 163 -15.86 18.53 10.80
N TYR A 164 -14.73 19.25 10.84
CA TYR A 164 -13.64 18.89 11.76
C TYR A 164 -14.11 18.90 13.21
N GLY A 165 -13.62 17.93 14.00
CA GLY A 165 -14.00 17.80 15.42
C GLY A 165 -15.32 17.08 15.67
N THR A 166 -16.03 16.64 14.62
CA THR A 166 -17.25 15.84 14.76
C THR A 166 -17.08 14.44 14.20
N SER A 167 -17.85 13.48 14.76
CA SER A 167 -17.94 12.13 14.22
C SER A 167 -19.28 11.86 13.54
N ARG A 168 -20.23 12.78 13.68
CA ARG A 168 -21.62 12.64 13.16
C ARG A 168 -21.62 12.80 11.64
N ILE A 169 -22.28 11.87 10.96
CA ILE A 169 -22.52 11.91 9.52
C ILE A 169 -23.93 12.48 9.29
N GLY A 170 -24.02 13.56 8.51
CA GLY A 170 -25.27 14.21 8.16
C GLY A 170 -26.17 14.56 9.36
N PHE A 171 -27.47 14.42 9.18
CA PHE A 171 -28.47 14.64 10.23
C PHE A 171 -28.75 13.39 11.10
N GLY A 172 -28.06 12.26 10.80
CA GLY A 172 -28.17 10.99 11.52
C GLY A 172 -29.40 10.16 11.12
N VAL A 173 -30.02 10.48 9.98
CA VAL A 173 -31.14 9.70 9.38
C VAL A 173 -30.70 8.97 8.13
N GLU A 174 -29.70 9.50 7.44
CA GLU A 174 -29.19 9.05 6.16
C GLU A 174 -28.57 7.66 6.28
N GLU A 175 -27.84 7.43 7.37
CA GLU A 175 -27.17 6.15 7.66
C GLU A 175 -28.16 4.98 7.78
N PHE A 176 -29.38 5.23 8.29
CA PHE A 176 -30.39 4.17 8.43
C PHE A 176 -30.99 3.77 7.09
N VAL A 177 -31.10 4.72 6.17
CA VAL A 177 -31.73 4.53 4.86
C VAL A 177 -30.74 3.95 3.84
N ALA A 178 -29.47 4.36 3.88
CA ALA A 178 -28.44 3.94 2.96
C ALA A 178 -28.17 2.43 2.96
N ASP A 179 -27.82 1.89 1.79
CA ASP A 179 -27.37 0.51 1.62
C ASP A 179 -25.87 0.34 1.98
N GLY A 180 -25.08 1.39 1.77
CA GLY A 180 -23.68 1.46 2.15
C GLY A 180 -23.31 2.80 2.78
N VAL A 181 -22.36 2.78 3.71
CA VAL A 181 -21.78 3.97 4.35
C VAL A 181 -20.28 3.81 4.39
N LEU A 182 -19.58 4.69 3.69
CA LEU A 182 -18.15 4.79 3.60
C LEU A 182 -17.72 6.13 4.19
N LYS A 183 -16.64 6.16 4.97
CA LYS A 183 -16.08 7.40 5.53
C LYS A 183 -14.62 7.53 5.18
N LEU A 184 -14.25 8.62 4.52
CA LEU A 184 -12.86 8.97 4.25
C LEU A 184 -12.29 9.79 5.40
N SER A 185 -11.09 9.45 5.83
CA SER A 185 -10.43 10.09 6.96
C SER A 185 -8.97 10.36 6.66
N LEU A 186 -8.45 11.41 7.28
CA LEU A 186 -7.04 11.76 7.30
C LEU A 186 -6.50 11.52 8.71
N ASP A 187 -5.32 10.97 8.80
CA ASP A 187 -4.56 10.76 10.03
C ASP A 187 -3.11 11.16 9.80
N GLU A 188 -2.35 11.25 10.86
CA GLU A 188 -0.92 11.49 10.82
C GLU A 188 -0.18 10.25 11.31
N LEU A 189 0.87 9.88 10.58
CA LEU A 189 1.78 8.81 10.95
C LEU A 189 3.21 9.35 10.93
N GLU A 190 3.74 9.70 12.09
CA GLU A 190 5.11 10.21 12.26
C GLU A 190 5.46 11.37 11.30
N GLY A 191 4.56 12.33 11.20
CA GLY A 191 4.70 13.49 10.32
C GLY A 191 4.37 13.24 8.86
N HIS A 192 3.88 12.04 8.50
CA HIS A 192 3.36 11.74 7.18
C HIS A 192 1.83 11.72 7.18
N ARG A 193 1.23 12.24 6.12
CA ARG A 193 -0.22 12.13 5.92
C ARG A 193 -0.58 10.68 5.62
N LEU A 194 -1.53 10.14 6.38
CA LEU A 194 -2.12 8.83 6.14
C LEU A 194 -3.59 8.99 5.79
N ARG A 195 -4.00 8.43 4.66
CA ARG A 195 -5.39 8.40 4.21
C ARG A 195 -5.99 7.02 4.45
N TYR A 196 -7.18 6.95 5.03
CA TYR A 196 -7.89 5.69 5.17
C TYR A 196 -9.39 5.83 4.96
N LEU A 197 -9.98 4.73 4.48
CA LEU A 197 -11.40 4.54 4.23
C LEU A 197 -11.96 3.61 5.30
N ASP A 198 -12.97 4.08 6.06
CA ASP A 198 -13.76 3.27 6.96
C ASP A 198 -14.96 2.70 6.20
N LEU A 199 -15.12 1.38 6.22
CA LEU A 199 -16.26 0.66 5.70
C LEU A 199 -17.27 0.46 6.85
N LEU A 200 -18.16 1.43 7.07
CA LEU A 200 -19.05 1.43 8.23
C LEU A 200 -20.25 0.50 8.02
N LYS A 201 -20.76 0.43 6.79
CA LYS A 201 -21.92 -0.37 6.42
C LYS A 201 -21.89 -0.75 4.95
N LEU A 202 -22.24 -1.99 4.64
CA LEU A 202 -22.63 -2.41 3.29
C LEU A 202 -23.63 -3.57 3.42
N ARG A 203 -24.91 -3.30 3.13
CA ARG A 203 -25.97 -4.29 3.25
C ARG A 203 -25.74 -5.49 2.34
N GLY A 204 -25.83 -6.70 2.91
CA GLY A 204 -25.70 -7.95 2.17
C GLY A 204 -24.25 -8.35 1.85
N THR A 205 -23.25 -7.62 2.37
CA THR A 205 -21.83 -7.94 2.25
C THR A 205 -21.22 -8.18 3.62
N ARG A 206 -20.47 -9.27 3.78
CA ARG A 206 -19.66 -9.51 4.97
C ARG A 206 -18.37 -8.73 4.85
N LEU A 207 -18.23 -7.65 5.60
CA LEU A 207 -17.02 -6.86 5.65
C LEU A 207 -15.95 -7.62 6.44
N LYS A 208 -14.88 -8.05 5.77
CA LYS A 208 -13.72 -8.71 6.40
C LYS A 208 -12.69 -7.69 6.89
N GLU A 209 -12.58 -6.59 6.19
CA GLU A 209 -11.72 -5.47 6.50
C GLU A 209 -12.61 -4.24 6.69
N VAL A 210 -12.41 -3.50 7.77
CA VAL A 210 -13.25 -2.34 8.12
C VAL A 210 -12.52 -1.02 7.89
N LYS A 211 -11.19 -1.04 7.81
CA LYS A 211 -10.35 0.12 7.50
C LYS A 211 -9.35 -0.24 6.42
N LEU A 212 -9.25 0.60 5.41
CA LEU A 212 -8.38 0.41 4.25
C LEU A 212 -7.56 1.67 4.01
N VAL A 213 -6.25 1.53 3.83
CA VAL A 213 -5.39 2.64 3.42
C VAL A 213 -5.64 2.94 1.94
N PHE A 214 -5.60 4.22 1.56
CA PHE A 214 -5.72 4.63 0.16
C PHE A 214 -4.78 5.78 -0.19
N THR A 215 -4.58 5.98 -1.48
CA THR A 215 -3.88 7.14 -2.04
C THR A 215 -4.74 7.85 -3.08
N LEU A 216 -4.35 9.09 -3.40
CA LEU A 216 -4.89 9.85 -4.53
C LEU A 216 -3.88 10.01 -5.66
N ASP A 217 -2.72 9.35 -5.56
CA ASP A 217 -1.69 9.36 -6.60
C ASP A 217 -2.19 8.66 -7.88
N GLY A 218 -2.36 9.45 -8.96
CA GLY A 218 -2.93 8.98 -10.23
C GLY A 218 -4.40 8.56 -10.17
N GLY A 219 -5.14 8.98 -9.15
CA GLY A 219 -6.55 8.64 -8.90
C GLY A 219 -6.76 8.00 -7.54
N PHE A 220 -8.00 7.61 -7.26
CA PHE A 220 -8.33 6.95 -5.99
C PHE A 220 -7.97 5.45 -6.06
N LYS A 221 -7.02 5.03 -5.26
CA LYS A 221 -6.57 3.63 -5.16
C LYS A 221 -6.58 3.17 -3.71
N VAL A 222 -7.13 1.99 -3.45
CA VAL A 222 -7.20 1.37 -2.12
C VAL A 222 -6.21 0.22 -2.03
N PHE A 223 -5.54 0.12 -0.88
CA PHE A 223 -4.63 -0.98 -0.57
C PHE A 223 -5.30 -1.96 0.38
N SER A 224 -5.49 -3.19 -0.10
CA SER A 224 -5.96 -4.30 0.74
C SER A 224 -4.80 -4.91 1.55
N SER A 225 -5.15 -5.77 2.51
CA SER A 225 -4.14 -6.55 3.24
C SER A 225 -3.25 -7.33 2.29
N LEU A 226 -1.93 -7.21 2.51
CA LEU A 226 -0.94 -7.93 1.71
C LEU A 226 -1.20 -9.44 1.77
N LYS A 227 -1.52 -10.02 0.63
CA LYS A 227 -1.63 -11.47 0.44
C LYS A 227 -0.50 -11.89 -0.47
N PRO A 228 0.45 -12.71 0.01
CA PRO A 228 1.46 -13.28 -0.85
C PRO A 228 0.79 -14.29 -1.78
N ASN A 229 0.52 -13.88 -3.01
CA ASN A 229 0.06 -14.80 -4.05
C ASN A 229 1.27 -15.25 -4.86
N PRO A 230 1.44 -16.56 -5.08
CA PRO A 230 2.47 -17.03 -6.01
C PRO A 230 2.20 -16.48 -7.41
N PRO A 231 3.25 -16.20 -8.19
CA PRO A 231 3.08 -15.75 -9.56
C PRO A 231 2.32 -16.80 -10.39
N ILE A 232 1.42 -16.36 -11.25
CA ILE A 232 0.62 -17.23 -12.12
C ILE A 232 1.52 -17.99 -13.12
N ASN A 233 2.54 -17.29 -13.64
CA ASN A 233 3.54 -17.85 -14.57
C ASN A 233 4.94 -17.59 -13.99
N PRO A 234 5.47 -18.49 -13.16
CA PRO A 234 6.80 -18.32 -12.57
C PRO A 234 7.88 -18.18 -13.64
N LYS A 235 8.76 -17.22 -13.47
CA LYS A 235 9.95 -17.00 -14.32
C LYS A 235 11.15 -16.75 -13.44
N PRO A 236 12.37 -17.09 -13.91
CA PRO A 236 13.59 -16.74 -13.20
C PRO A 236 13.70 -15.22 -13.01
N PHE A 237 14.18 -14.81 -11.84
CA PHE A 237 14.46 -13.42 -11.52
C PHE A 237 15.48 -12.82 -12.49
N GLN A 238 15.19 -11.63 -12.98
CA GLN A 238 16.10 -10.89 -13.85
C GLN A 238 16.75 -9.76 -13.05
N PRO A 239 18.09 -9.78 -12.91
CA PRO A 239 18.80 -8.74 -12.18
C PRO A 239 18.56 -7.34 -12.75
N VAL A 240 18.42 -6.38 -11.85
CA VAL A 240 18.38 -4.95 -12.19
C VAL A 240 19.82 -4.43 -12.12
N PRO A 241 20.30 -3.75 -13.16
CA PRO A 241 21.68 -3.19 -13.16
C PRO A 241 21.87 -2.16 -12.05
N ASP A 242 23.11 -2.10 -11.54
CA ASP A 242 23.51 -1.11 -10.57
C ASP A 242 23.67 0.29 -11.19
N MET A 243 23.54 1.32 -10.35
CA MET A 243 23.98 2.66 -10.69
C MET A 243 25.42 2.93 -10.18
N PRO A 244 26.15 3.89 -10.74
CA PRO A 244 27.49 4.23 -10.26
C PRO A 244 27.49 4.56 -8.76
N GLY A 245 28.29 3.81 -7.98
CA GLY A 245 28.41 3.97 -6.52
C GLY A 245 27.25 3.42 -5.70
N LYS A 246 26.27 2.72 -6.32
CA LYS A 246 25.12 2.15 -5.64
C LYS A 246 24.76 0.77 -6.18
N TYR A 247 24.33 -0.12 -5.29
CA TYR A 247 23.84 -1.45 -5.62
C TYR A 247 22.31 -1.43 -5.72
N SER A 248 21.77 -1.91 -6.84
CA SER A 248 20.32 -2.04 -6.99
C SER A 248 19.75 -3.04 -5.99
N THR A 249 18.58 -2.72 -5.44
CA THR A 249 17.80 -3.60 -4.57
C THR A 249 17.09 -4.73 -5.34
N GLY A 250 17.17 -4.74 -6.67
CA GLY A 250 16.41 -5.66 -7.52
C GLY A 250 14.94 -5.25 -7.70
N SER A 251 14.51 -4.17 -7.08
CA SER A 251 13.22 -3.55 -7.28
C SER A 251 13.38 -2.11 -7.74
N LYS A 252 12.93 -1.80 -8.96
CA LYS A 252 13.03 -0.44 -9.50
C LYS A 252 12.34 0.60 -8.62
N SER A 253 11.14 0.27 -8.08
CA SER A 253 10.41 1.21 -7.24
C SER A 253 11.08 1.45 -5.87
N LEU A 254 11.78 0.46 -5.31
CA LEU A 254 12.57 0.66 -4.10
C LEU A 254 13.88 1.42 -4.41
N ASP A 255 14.50 1.14 -5.55
CA ASP A 255 15.66 1.90 -6.01
C ASP A 255 15.33 3.39 -6.21
N GLU A 256 14.17 3.71 -6.79
CA GLU A 256 13.68 5.08 -6.94
C GLU A 256 13.53 5.80 -5.59
N VAL A 257 12.98 5.11 -4.58
CA VAL A 257 12.84 5.67 -3.21
C VAL A 257 14.19 5.88 -2.54
N LEU A 258 15.20 5.05 -2.87
CA LEU A 258 16.58 5.13 -2.36
C LEU A 258 17.52 5.91 -3.29
N ASP A 259 16.97 6.66 -4.25
CA ASP A 259 17.76 7.44 -5.20
C ASP A 259 18.81 6.59 -5.94
N GLY A 260 18.44 5.38 -6.37
CA GLY A 260 19.25 4.48 -7.17
C GLY A 260 19.72 3.20 -6.47
N GLY A 261 19.33 2.96 -5.23
CA GLY A 261 19.64 1.75 -4.47
C GLY A 261 20.53 1.96 -3.25
N LEU A 262 21.22 0.90 -2.81
CA LEU A 262 22.07 0.92 -1.63
C LEU A 262 23.45 1.51 -1.97
N PRO A 263 23.93 2.59 -1.33
CA PRO A 263 25.28 3.11 -1.55
C PRO A 263 26.36 2.06 -1.20
N GLU A 264 27.49 2.11 -1.90
CA GLU A 264 28.63 1.24 -1.61
C GLU A 264 29.08 1.42 -0.15
N GLY A 265 29.24 0.31 0.56
CA GLY A 265 29.65 0.28 1.97
C GLY A 265 28.65 0.89 2.95
N SER A 266 27.42 1.12 2.53
CA SER A 266 26.38 1.70 3.40
C SER A 266 25.90 0.76 4.49
N VAL A 267 25.53 1.37 5.60
CA VAL A 267 24.82 0.73 6.72
C VAL A 267 23.36 1.13 6.63
N THR A 268 22.49 0.17 6.36
CA THR A 268 21.03 0.34 6.32
C THR A 268 20.40 -0.24 7.57
N LEU A 269 19.59 0.55 8.26
CA LEU A 269 18.74 0.13 9.36
C LEU A 269 17.31 -0.06 8.85
N LEU A 270 16.77 -1.26 8.95
CA LEU A 270 15.37 -1.59 8.66
C LEU A 270 14.63 -1.88 9.97
N GLU A 271 13.89 -0.88 10.45
CA GLU A 271 13.08 -1.00 11.67
C GLU A 271 11.71 -1.59 11.34
N LEU A 272 11.30 -2.61 12.10
CA LEU A 272 10.06 -3.37 11.91
C LEU A 272 9.10 -3.11 13.07
N ASN A 273 7.81 -2.87 12.80
CA ASN A 273 6.82 -2.84 13.88
C ASN A 273 6.31 -4.24 14.21
N GLU A 274 5.62 -4.37 15.35
CA GLU A 274 5.13 -5.65 15.91
C GLU A 274 4.12 -6.39 15.02
N LYS A 275 3.55 -5.72 14.02
CA LYS A 275 2.55 -6.29 13.10
C LYS A 275 3.14 -6.75 11.77
N VAL A 276 4.43 -6.52 11.55
CA VAL A 276 5.14 -6.96 10.35
C VAL A 276 5.57 -8.41 10.55
N SER A 277 5.11 -9.29 9.66
CA SER A 277 5.53 -10.70 9.67
C SER A 277 6.80 -10.90 8.84
N ALA A 278 7.53 -11.99 9.10
CA ALA A 278 8.69 -12.37 8.31
C ALA A 278 8.41 -12.39 6.80
N THR A 279 7.24 -12.90 6.37
CA THR A 279 6.84 -12.89 4.95
C THR A 279 6.79 -11.48 4.34
N MET A 280 6.42 -10.47 5.14
CA MET A 280 6.39 -9.07 4.68
C MET A 280 7.81 -8.50 4.56
N VAL A 281 8.71 -8.86 5.47
CA VAL A 281 10.13 -8.49 5.40
C VAL A 281 10.77 -9.11 4.16
N HIS A 282 10.48 -10.37 3.90
CA HIS A 282 11.00 -11.08 2.73
C HIS A 282 10.58 -10.47 1.39
N LEU A 283 9.42 -9.82 1.32
CA LEU A 283 9.04 -9.09 0.10
C LEU A 283 10.06 -7.99 -0.28
N LEU A 284 10.71 -7.37 0.73
CA LEU A 284 11.77 -6.39 0.48
C LEU A 284 13.15 -7.04 0.33
N ILE A 285 13.47 -7.99 1.19
CA ILE A 285 14.82 -8.55 1.31
C ILE A 285 15.14 -9.55 0.20
N ASP A 286 14.17 -10.39 -0.19
CA ASP A 286 14.41 -11.44 -1.18
C ASP A 286 14.84 -10.93 -2.57
N PRO A 287 14.27 -9.83 -3.12
CA PRO A 287 14.76 -9.23 -4.36
C PRO A 287 16.20 -8.71 -4.24
N ILE A 288 16.58 -8.11 -3.10
CA ILE A 288 17.93 -7.62 -2.85
C ILE A 288 18.93 -8.77 -2.88
N MET A 289 18.64 -9.86 -2.13
CA MET A 289 19.45 -11.07 -2.13
C MET A 289 19.58 -11.65 -3.53
N SER A 290 18.44 -11.74 -4.25
CA SER A 290 18.41 -12.28 -5.61
C SER A 290 19.26 -11.45 -6.58
N ASN A 291 19.17 -10.13 -6.47
CA ASN A 291 19.92 -9.22 -7.33
C ASN A 291 21.44 -9.37 -7.12
N PHE A 292 21.88 -9.41 -5.86
CA PHE A 292 23.29 -9.63 -5.53
C PHE A 292 23.80 -10.98 -6.02
N THR A 293 23.10 -12.05 -5.66
CA THR A 293 23.49 -13.43 -5.99
C THR A 293 23.57 -13.66 -7.51
N LEU A 294 22.61 -13.15 -8.28
CA LEU A 294 22.58 -13.35 -9.74
C LEU A 294 23.58 -12.46 -10.48
N GLN A 295 24.05 -11.39 -9.86
CA GLN A 295 25.18 -10.59 -10.36
C GLN A 295 26.56 -11.16 -9.93
N GLY A 296 26.59 -12.35 -9.31
CA GLY A 296 27.82 -13.03 -8.92
C GLY A 296 28.44 -12.53 -7.62
N ARG A 297 27.64 -11.87 -6.74
CA ARG A 297 28.09 -11.35 -5.45
C ARG A 297 27.70 -12.28 -4.31
N GLY A 298 28.50 -12.27 -3.24
CA GLY A 298 28.21 -13.01 -2.03
C GLY A 298 27.09 -12.36 -1.21
N VAL A 299 26.28 -13.19 -0.53
CA VAL A 299 25.25 -12.75 0.40
C VAL A 299 25.37 -13.53 1.70
N PHE A 300 25.47 -12.82 2.83
CA PHE A 300 25.55 -13.37 4.18
C PHE A 300 24.25 -13.05 4.92
N VAL A 301 23.59 -14.05 5.53
CA VAL A 301 22.29 -13.87 6.18
C VAL A 301 22.32 -14.41 7.59
N VAL A 302 22.05 -13.53 8.57
CA VAL A 302 21.62 -13.90 9.92
C VAL A 302 20.08 -13.76 9.93
N PRO A 303 19.31 -14.84 9.91
CA PRO A 303 17.86 -14.79 9.71
C PRO A 303 17.13 -14.21 10.93
N LEU A 304 15.87 -13.75 10.75
CA LEU A 304 15.01 -13.24 11.83
C LEU A 304 14.70 -14.29 12.89
N ASN A 305 14.64 -15.54 12.50
CA ASN A 305 14.55 -16.68 13.39
C ASN A 305 15.20 -17.91 12.75
N TRP A 306 15.62 -18.86 13.59
CA TRP A 306 16.37 -20.03 13.13
C TRP A 306 15.60 -20.96 12.19
N ALA A 307 14.26 -20.96 12.25
CA ALA A 307 13.43 -21.78 11.38
C ALA A 307 13.31 -21.23 9.94
N GLU A 308 13.72 -19.97 9.70
CA GLU A 308 13.64 -19.35 8.37
C GLU A 308 14.50 -20.04 7.32
N HIS A 309 15.59 -20.71 7.72
CA HIS A 309 16.41 -21.43 6.76
C HIS A 309 15.62 -22.48 5.98
N LEU A 310 14.56 -23.07 6.56
CA LEU A 310 13.65 -24.00 5.89
C LEU A 310 12.83 -23.35 4.76
N ARG A 311 12.69 -22.03 4.79
CA ARG A 311 11.97 -21.28 3.74
C ARG A 311 12.80 -20.97 2.52
N PHE A 312 14.13 -21.06 2.61
CA PHE A 312 15.02 -20.77 1.49
C PHE A 312 14.83 -21.73 0.29
N SER A 313 14.30 -22.93 0.50
CA SER A 313 13.91 -23.82 -0.60
C SER A 313 12.80 -23.20 -1.45
N LYS A 314 11.71 -22.71 -0.80
CA LYS A 314 10.60 -22.03 -1.48
C LYS A 314 11.03 -20.71 -2.12
N PHE A 315 11.92 -19.97 -1.47
CA PHE A 315 12.54 -18.76 -2.01
C PHE A 315 13.27 -19.09 -3.32
N ARG A 316 14.16 -20.08 -3.33
CA ARG A 316 14.88 -20.50 -4.53
C ARG A 316 13.95 -20.81 -5.70
N GLU A 317 12.88 -21.56 -5.43
CA GLU A 317 11.86 -21.90 -6.44
C GLU A 317 11.17 -20.63 -6.99
N SER A 318 10.76 -19.71 -6.10
CA SER A 318 10.04 -18.48 -6.48
C SER A 318 10.87 -17.54 -7.35
N TYR A 319 12.21 -17.54 -7.20
CA TYR A 319 13.12 -16.69 -7.96
C TYR A 319 13.94 -17.45 -9.02
N GLY A 320 13.68 -18.76 -9.18
CA GLY A 320 14.30 -19.59 -10.23
C GLY A 320 15.78 -19.85 -10.02
N PHE A 321 16.23 -19.96 -8.76
CA PHE A 321 17.61 -20.31 -8.47
C PHE A 321 17.89 -21.80 -8.65
N THR A 322 19.00 -22.13 -9.30
CA THR A 322 19.59 -23.46 -9.22
C THR A 322 20.30 -23.62 -7.88
N GLU A 323 20.31 -24.85 -7.34
CA GLU A 323 20.98 -25.14 -6.06
C GLU A 323 22.47 -24.75 -6.07
N ASN A 324 23.15 -25.02 -7.17
CA ASN A 324 24.58 -24.66 -7.36
C ASN A 324 24.83 -23.15 -7.27
N LYS A 325 23.98 -22.28 -7.88
CA LYS A 325 24.13 -20.84 -7.79
C LYS A 325 23.87 -20.34 -6.38
N TRP A 326 22.83 -20.87 -5.75
CA TRP A 326 22.46 -20.52 -4.39
C TRP A 326 23.60 -20.82 -3.40
N THR A 327 24.02 -22.09 -3.33
CA THR A 327 25.07 -22.56 -2.41
C THR A 327 26.42 -21.88 -2.63
N ARG A 328 26.73 -21.49 -3.86
CA ARG A 328 27.98 -20.83 -4.21
C ARG A 328 28.09 -19.42 -3.66
N TYR A 329 27.00 -18.64 -3.70
CA TYR A 329 27.04 -17.21 -3.39
C TYR A 329 26.34 -16.84 -2.08
N THR A 330 25.53 -17.72 -1.48
CA THR A 330 24.81 -17.42 -0.25
C THR A 330 25.38 -18.20 0.93
N LYS A 331 25.60 -17.50 2.04
CA LYS A 331 26.00 -18.09 3.33
C LYS A 331 24.96 -17.73 4.39
N ILE A 332 24.43 -18.74 5.09
CA ILE A 332 23.46 -18.60 6.16
C ILE A 332 24.18 -18.89 7.48
N ILE A 333 24.08 -17.97 8.42
CA ILE A 333 24.70 -18.09 9.73
C ILE A 333 23.65 -18.64 10.70
N LEU A 334 23.91 -19.82 11.27
CA LEU A 334 23.04 -20.49 12.23
C LEU A 334 23.79 -20.92 13.49
N PRO A 335 23.14 -20.99 14.65
CA PRO A 335 23.73 -21.58 15.85
C PRO A 335 23.96 -23.09 15.69
N GLU A 336 25.03 -23.61 16.28
CA GLU A 336 25.42 -25.02 16.20
C GLU A 336 24.35 -25.97 16.74
N ASN A 337 23.57 -25.54 17.73
CA ASN A 337 22.45 -26.33 18.28
C ASN A 337 21.25 -26.49 17.31
N THR A 338 21.24 -25.77 16.19
CA THR A 338 20.24 -25.93 15.12
C THR A 338 20.67 -26.89 14.01
N ARG A 339 21.85 -27.50 14.15
CA ARG A 339 22.42 -28.40 13.15
C ARG A 339 21.56 -29.64 12.95
N GLY A 340 21.01 -29.78 11.75
CA GLY A 340 20.20 -30.93 11.34
C GLY A 340 21.06 -32.06 10.74
N THR A 341 20.39 -33.07 10.22
CA THR A 341 21.05 -34.20 9.52
C THR A 341 21.56 -33.84 8.13
N GLU A 342 21.06 -32.77 7.52
CA GLU A 342 21.48 -32.29 6.21
C GLU A 342 22.49 -31.13 6.38
N ASP A 343 23.77 -31.44 6.19
CA ASP A 343 24.85 -30.45 6.18
C ASP A 343 24.92 -29.80 4.79
N SER A 344 24.44 -28.57 4.68
CA SER A 344 24.55 -27.80 3.44
C SER A 344 25.81 -26.95 3.46
N SER A 345 26.60 -26.99 2.40
CA SER A 345 27.88 -26.27 2.27
C SER A 345 27.76 -24.75 2.33
N ASN A 346 26.54 -24.23 2.33
CA ASN A 346 26.25 -22.78 2.45
C ASN A 346 25.85 -22.36 3.87
N ILE A 347 25.90 -23.25 4.87
CA ILE A 347 25.61 -22.90 6.26
C ILE A 347 26.92 -22.72 7.02
N ILE A 348 27.03 -21.62 7.75
CA ILE A 348 28.12 -21.36 8.71
C ILE A 348 27.52 -21.52 10.10
N TYR A 349 27.91 -22.59 10.80
CA TYR A 349 27.52 -22.80 12.17
C TYR A 349 28.40 -22.03 13.14
N VAL A 350 27.78 -21.30 14.09
CA VAL A 350 28.40 -20.51 15.15
C VAL A 350 28.07 -21.12 16.50
N LYS A 351 29.02 -21.10 17.46
CA LYS A 351 28.83 -21.72 18.79
C LYS A 351 27.97 -20.86 19.70
N GLY A 352 28.05 -19.53 19.58
CA GLY A 352 27.38 -18.62 20.48
C GLY A 352 28.07 -18.40 21.83
N GLU A 353 29.23 -19.00 22.05
CA GLU A 353 30.00 -18.92 23.28
C GLU A 353 30.97 -17.73 23.28
N ASP A 354 31.81 -17.62 22.25
CA ASP A 354 32.71 -16.48 22.01
C ASP A 354 32.35 -15.78 20.69
N TRP A 355 31.74 -14.62 20.82
CA TRP A 355 31.34 -13.82 19.66
C TRP A 355 32.52 -13.42 18.77
N ARG A 356 33.76 -13.32 19.30
CA ARG A 356 34.94 -12.96 18.51
C ARG A 356 35.37 -14.10 17.59
N GLU A 357 35.38 -15.32 18.12
CA GLU A 357 35.69 -16.51 17.34
C GLU A 357 34.67 -16.67 16.21
N ASP A 358 33.37 -16.58 16.54
CA ASP A 358 32.27 -16.73 15.60
C ASP A 358 32.29 -15.66 14.50
N ILE A 359 32.47 -14.38 14.86
CA ILE A 359 32.55 -13.28 13.90
C ILE A 359 33.80 -13.40 13.01
N ASN A 360 34.95 -13.77 13.55
CA ASN A 360 36.16 -13.98 12.73
C ASN A 360 35.93 -15.10 11.69
N LYS A 361 35.25 -16.18 12.06
CA LYS A 361 34.89 -17.26 11.12
C LYS A 361 34.00 -16.75 9.98
N VAL A 362 32.99 -15.92 10.30
CA VAL A 362 32.10 -15.32 9.30
C VAL A 362 32.87 -14.33 8.40
N PHE A 363 33.74 -13.49 8.97
CA PHE A 363 34.57 -12.56 8.19
C PHE A 363 35.54 -13.25 7.28
N GLN A 364 36.22 -14.31 7.74
CA GLN A 364 37.11 -15.12 6.88
C GLN A 364 36.33 -15.70 5.69
N ALA A 365 35.16 -16.28 5.92
CA ALA A 365 34.31 -16.76 4.82
C ALA A 365 33.89 -15.63 3.87
N GLY A 366 33.69 -14.42 4.39
CA GLY A 366 33.39 -13.22 3.60
C GLY A 366 34.59 -12.82 2.70
N VAL A 367 35.78 -12.79 3.25
CA VAL A 367 37.02 -12.49 2.49
C VAL A 367 37.24 -13.52 1.41
N GLU A 368 37.12 -14.80 1.73
CA GLU A 368 37.30 -15.90 0.75
C GLU A 368 36.29 -15.79 -0.40
N LEU A 369 35.01 -15.49 -0.07
CA LEU A 369 33.99 -15.36 -1.09
C LEU A 369 34.21 -14.12 -1.97
N SER A 370 34.58 -12.99 -1.37
CA SER A 370 34.91 -11.76 -2.09
C SER A 370 36.10 -11.93 -3.01
N GLN A 371 37.17 -12.64 -2.56
CA GLN A 371 38.34 -12.99 -3.40
C GLN A 371 37.97 -13.88 -4.60
N LYS A 372 37.08 -14.87 -4.37
CA LYS A 372 36.59 -15.77 -5.43
C LYS A 372 35.73 -15.09 -6.47
N THR A 373 34.93 -14.10 -6.04
CA THR A 373 33.97 -13.40 -6.92
C THR A 373 34.55 -12.13 -7.55
N GLY A 374 35.60 -11.57 -6.95
CA GLY A 374 36.11 -10.22 -7.30
C GLY A 374 35.12 -9.12 -6.99
N GLN A 375 34.09 -9.40 -6.17
CA GLN A 375 32.93 -8.52 -5.90
C GLN A 375 32.71 -8.37 -4.38
N PRO A 376 32.13 -7.24 -3.92
CA PRO A 376 31.76 -7.08 -2.52
C PRO A 376 30.55 -7.95 -2.17
N ASN A 377 30.45 -8.33 -0.90
CA ASN A 377 29.34 -9.11 -0.37
C ASN A 377 28.23 -8.20 0.21
N LEU A 378 27.01 -8.71 0.30
CA LEU A 378 25.92 -8.13 1.06
C LEU A 378 25.78 -8.86 2.40
N SER A 379 25.60 -8.14 3.50
CA SER A 379 25.26 -8.73 4.79
C SER A 379 23.86 -8.31 5.20
N ILE A 380 23.02 -9.28 5.60
CA ILE A 380 21.66 -9.07 6.12
C ILE A 380 21.60 -9.69 7.50
N VAL A 381 21.38 -8.87 8.53
CA VAL A 381 21.60 -9.26 9.91
C VAL A 381 20.40 -8.92 10.78
N SER A 382 19.76 -9.93 11.36
CA SER A 382 18.75 -9.73 12.40
C SER A 382 19.39 -9.41 13.75
N LEU A 383 18.99 -8.28 14.35
CA LEU A 383 19.48 -7.88 15.66
C LEU A 383 18.91 -8.74 16.77
N SER A 384 17.63 -9.10 16.72
CA SER A 384 17.02 -9.98 17.72
C SER A 384 17.76 -11.31 17.82
N THR A 385 18.14 -11.87 16.67
CA THR A 385 18.89 -13.11 16.59
C THR A 385 20.29 -12.98 17.23
N LEU A 386 20.99 -11.88 16.97
CA LEU A 386 22.29 -11.61 17.59
C LEU A 386 22.18 -11.38 19.10
N VAL A 387 21.18 -10.61 19.54
CA VAL A 387 20.94 -10.36 20.98
C VAL A 387 20.63 -11.65 21.71
N ASN A 388 19.77 -12.50 21.12
CA ASN A 388 19.43 -13.79 21.73
C ASN A 388 20.63 -14.74 21.82
N LEU A 389 21.60 -14.61 20.92
CA LEU A 389 22.79 -15.47 20.91
C LEU A 389 23.91 -14.97 21.83
N TYR A 390 24.18 -13.65 21.84
CA TYR A 390 25.35 -13.08 22.49
C TYR A 390 25.01 -12.06 23.60
N GLY A 391 23.76 -11.68 23.75
CA GLY A 391 23.34 -10.57 24.63
C GLY A 391 23.59 -9.19 24.03
N GLU A 392 22.93 -8.16 24.59
CA GLU A 392 22.94 -6.79 24.06
C GLU A 392 24.32 -6.13 23.98
N ASN A 393 25.13 -6.30 25.05
CA ASN A 393 26.45 -5.68 25.13
C ASN A 393 27.40 -6.18 24.03
N GLN A 394 27.34 -7.47 23.71
CA GLN A 394 28.18 -8.05 22.67
C GLN A 394 27.61 -7.71 21.28
N CYS A 395 26.29 -7.68 21.14
CA CYS A 395 25.62 -7.27 19.92
C CYS A 395 26.13 -5.91 19.45
N HIS A 396 26.24 -4.90 20.33
CA HIS A 396 26.78 -3.58 19.96
C HIS A 396 28.18 -3.65 19.36
N LYS A 397 29.09 -4.45 19.93
CA LYS A 397 30.46 -4.61 19.42
C LYS A 397 30.47 -5.27 18.04
N ILE A 398 29.59 -6.26 17.83
CA ILE A 398 29.41 -6.92 16.53
C ILE A 398 28.93 -5.92 15.48
N LEU A 399 27.95 -5.08 15.83
CA LEU A 399 27.40 -4.05 14.93
C LEU A 399 28.46 -3.02 14.53
N ASP A 400 29.26 -2.53 15.49
CA ASP A 400 30.35 -1.58 15.23
C ASP A 400 31.41 -2.17 14.29
N LEU A 401 31.81 -3.42 14.55
CA LEU A 401 32.77 -4.13 13.71
C LEU A 401 32.21 -4.37 12.29
N THR A 402 30.98 -4.87 12.20
CA THR A 402 30.34 -5.14 10.91
C THR A 402 30.14 -3.87 10.09
N SER A 403 29.73 -2.77 10.73
CA SER A 403 29.59 -1.46 10.09
C SER A 403 30.94 -0.90 9.60
N THR A 404 32.00 -1.07 10.40
CA THR A 404 33.36 -0.63 10.03
C THR A 404 33.86 -1.44 8.83
N GLU A 405 33.65 -2.75 8.83
CA GLU A 405 34.08 -3.63 7.74
C GLU A 405 33.28 -3.37 6.47
N ALA A 406 31.98 -3.12 6.58
CA ALA A 406 31.13 -2.74 5.46
C ALA A 406 31.69 -1.53 4.70
N ARG A 407 32.07 -0.45 5.44
CA ARG A 407 32.64 0.76 4.84
C ARG A 407 34.02 0.51 4.19
N LYS A 408 34.88 -0.28 4.84
CA LYS A 408 36.23 -0.60 4.31
C LYS A 408 36.17 -1.42 3.02
N SER A 409 35.31 -2.43 2.99
CA SER A 409 35.15 -3.37 1.87
C SER A 409 34.19 -2.91 0.80
N ARG A 410 33.56 -1.73 0.95
CA ARG A 410 32.45 -1.24 0.10
C ARG A 410 31.26 -2.20 0.01
N ALA A 411 31.12 -3.08 0.99
CA ALA A 411 30.08 -4.10 1.08
C ALA A 411 28.89 -3.54 1.90
N PRO A 412 27.68 -3.45 1.35
CA PRO A 412 26.54 -2.92 2.11
C PRO A 412 26.08 -3.91 3.20
N VAL A 413 25.57 -3.38 4.30
CA VAL A 413 24.94 -4.16 5.36
C VAL A 413 23.54 -3.65 5.67
N ILE A 414 22.60 -4.57 5.89
CA ILE A 414 21.23 -4.28 6.31
C ILE A 414 21.02 -4.91 7.68
N PHE A 415 20.81 -4.07 8.69
CA PHE A 415 20.40 -4.49 10.03
C PHE A 415 18.88 -4.45 10.15
N MET A 416 18.28 -5.57 10.48
CA MET A 416 16.84 -5.67 10.74
C MET A 416 16.58 -5.62 12.24
N VAL A 417 15.69 -4.72 12.68
CA VAL A 417 15.38 -4.49 14.10
C VAL A 417 13.89 -4.64 14.35
N GLU A 418 13.50 -5.66 15.06
CA GLU A 418 12.14 -5.90 15.48
C GLU A 418 11.71 -5.00 16.64
N ALA A 419 10.39 -4.81 16.80
CA ALA A 419 9.79 -3.88 17.77
C ALA A 419 10.27 -4.05 19.22
N GLY A 420 10.57 -5.27 19.64
CA GLY A 420 11.07 -5.57 21.00
C GLY A 420 12.46 -4.98 21.29
N PHE A 421 13.22 -4.63 20.26
CA PHE A 421 14.60 -4.16 20.34
C PHE A 421 14.78 -2.69 19.93
N LYS A 422 13.72 -1.90 19.97
CA LYS A 422 13.73 -0.47 19.57
C LYS A 422 14.76 0.37 20.34
N HIS A 423 15.08 0.02 21.57
CA HIS A 423 16.10 0.72 22.36
C HIS A 423 17.51 0.62 21.73
N LEU A 424 17.78 -0.41 20.94
CA LEU A 424 19.03 -0.54 20.17
C LEU A 424 19.07 0.39 18.96
N VAL A 425 17.91 0.78 18.42
CA VAL A 425 17.79 1.68 17.25
C VAL A 425 18.46 3.02 17.52
N LEU A 426 18.27 3.60 18.71
CA LEU A 426 18.83 4.91 19.06
C LEU A 426 20.35 4.99 18.90
N LYS A 427 21.06 3.90 19.21
CA LYS A 427 22.53 3.84 19.04
C LYS A 427 22.94 3.61 17.60
N LEU A 428 22.13 2.87 16.84
CA LEU A 428 22.41 2.57 15.43
C LEU A 428 22.04 3.71 14.48
N THR A 429 21.07 4.53 14.85
CA THR A 429 20.59 5.64 14.00
C THR A 429 21.72 6.62 13.64
N SER A 430 22.66 6.86 14.56
CA SER A 430 23.80 7.75 14.31
C SER A 430 24.86 7.13 13.37
N ALA A 431 24.90 5.81 13.25
CA ALA A 431 25.83 5.08 12.40
C ALA A 431 25.23 4.66 11.05
N ALA A 432 23.92 4.68 10.92
CA ALA A 432 23.21 4.27 9.73
C ALA A 432 23.17 5.38 8.65
N ASP A 433 23.59 5.03 7.43
CA ASP A 433 23.48 5.90 6.27
C ASP A 433 22.04 5.95 5.75
N ILE A 434 21.32 4.82 5.88
CA ILE A 434 19.91 4.69 5.53
C ILE A 434 19.14 4.14 6.73
N HIS A 435 18.04 4.79 7.11
CA HIS A 435 17.11 4.30 8.12
C HIS A 435 15.70 4.23 7.55
N LEU A 436 15.22 3.02 7.34
CA LEU A 436 13.87 2.72 6.84
C LEU A 436 13.00 2.17 7.96
N ARG A 437 11.73 2.52 7.93
CA ARG A 437 10.70 1.90 8.77
C ARG A 437 9.69 1.15 7.94
N LEU A 438 9.52 -0.13 8.26
CA LEU A 438 8.49 -1.00 7.68
C LEU A 438 7.43 -1.25 8.73
N ILE A 439 6.21 -0.84 8.45
CA ILE A 439 5.11 -0.94 9.39
C ILE A 439 3.87 -1.54 8.74
N ARG A 440 3.02 -2.19 9.52
CA ARG A 440 1.70 -2.62 9.08
C ARG A 440 0.62 -1.83 9.82
N LYS A 441 -0.21 -1.08 9.09
CA LYS A 441 -1.34 -0.32 9.65
C LYS A 441 -2.58 -0.55 8.77
N HIS A 442 -3.73 -0.85 9.38
CA HIS A 442 -5.00 -1.14 8.69
C HIS A 442 -4.86 -2.21 7.58
N GLY A 443 -4.10 -3.28 7.86
CA GLY A 443 -3.83 -4.34 6.90
C GLY A 443 -2.77 -4.03 5.84
N CYS A 444 -2.55 -2.76 5.51
CA CYS A 444 -1.57 -2.31 4.52
C CYS A 444 -0.15 -2.37 5.09
N LEU A 445 0.80 -2.81 4.27
CA LEU A 445 2.23 -2.71 4.54
C LEU A 445 2.71 -1.35 4.05
N LEU A 446 3.35 -0.59 4.92
CA LEU A 446 3.82 0.77 4.66
C LEU A 446 5.33 0.87 4.89
N LEU A 447 6.01 1.62 4.01
CA LEU A 447 7.45 1.89 4.08
C LEU A 447 7.69 3.40 4.02
N TYR A 448 8.59 3.90 4.85
CA TYR A 448 9.13 5.26 4.74
C TYR A 448 10.56 5.35 5.26
N GLY A 449 11.31 6.31 4.75
CA GLY A 449 12.65 6.63 5.22
C GLY A 449 12.61 7.68 6.34
N VAL A 450 13.34 7.39 7.41
CA VAL A 450 13.64 8.33 8.49
C VAL A 450 14.88 9.15 8.12
N ASN A 451 15.88 8.46 7.55
CA ASN A 451 17.11 9.05 7.01
C ASN A 451 17.55 8.26 5.76
N PRO A 452 17.64 8.89 4.58
CA PRO A 452 17.02 10.19 4.27
C PRO A 452 15.50 10.15 4.47
N ARG A 453 14.92 11.31 4.80
CA ARG A 453 13.46 11.40 4.92
C ARG A 453 12.81 11.22 3.56
N THR A 454 11.88 10.28 3.44
CA THR A 454 11.11 10.04 2.22
C THR A 454 9.63 10.30 2.43
N GLY A 455 8.82 10.16 1.38
CA GLY A 455 7.36 10.02 1.50
C GLY A 455 6.96 8.73 2.20
N LEU A 456 5.66 8.60 2.50
CA LEU A 456 5.05 7.35 2.98
C LEU A 456 4.58 6.55 1.76
N TYR A 457 4.96 5.28 1.68
CA TYR A 457 4.63 4.40 0.56
C TYR A 457 3.85 3.18 1.03
N ALA A 458 2.80 2.83 0.32
CA ALA A 458 2.20 1.51 0.42
C ALA A 458 3.06 0.50 -0.36
N VAL A 459 3.29 -0.67 0.23
CA VAL A 459 4.07 -1.76 -0.36
C VAL A 459 3.14 -2.89 -0.78
N GLU A 460 3.10 -3.16 -2.07
CA GLU A 460 2.36 -4.26 -2.68
C GLU A 460 3.33 -5.29 -3.26
N ALA A 461 2.89 -6.54 -3.39
CA ALA A 461 3.66 -7.55 -4.10
C ALA A 461 3.30 -7.50 -5.59
N ASP A 462 4.24 -7.07 -6.42
CA ASP A 462 4.12 -7.17 -7.89
C ASP A 462 4.69 -8.50 -8.35
N THR A 463 3.84 -9.34 -8.94
CA THR A 463 4.20 -10.64 -9.52
C THR A 463 4.13 -10.66 -11.04
N SER A 464 3.93 -9.52 -11.68
CA SER A 464 3.73 -9.39 -13.14
C SER A 464 4.90 -9.93 -13.97
N LYS A 465 6.11 -9.89 -13.40
CA LYS A 465 7.33 -10.41 -14.04
C LYS A 465 7.55 -11.92 -13.88
N GLY A 466 6.67 -12.59 -13.12
CA GLY A 466 6.79 -14.01 -12.81
C GLY A 466 7.54 -14.34 -11.51
N TYR A 467 7.89 -13.32 -10.73
CA TYR A 467 8.47 -13.42 -9.38
C TYR A 467 8.01 -12.21 -8.54
N PRO A 468 7.96 -12.33 -7.19
CA PRO A 468 7.49 -11.25 -6.35
C PRO A 468 8.57 -10.17 -6.18
N VAL A 469 8.20 -8.90 -6.41
CA VAL A 469 9.02 -7.73 -6.06
C VAL A 469 8.14 -6.68 -5.37
N PRO A 470 8.71 -5.86 -4.48
CA PRO A 470 7.93 -4.78 -3.88
C PRO A 470 7.62 -3.70 -4.93
N LYS A 471 6.35 -3.33 -5.00
CA LYS A 471 5.87 -2.15 -5.72
C LYS A 471 5.48 -1.11 -4.67
N LEU A 472 6.13 0.04 -4.72
CA LEU A 472 5.89 1.15 -3.81
C LEU A 472 5.00 2.18 -4.50
N THR A 473 3.90 2.54 -3.83
CA THR A 473 2.98 3.60 -4.29
C THR A 473 2.88 4.65 -3.19
N GLN A 474 3.14 5.90 -3.52
CA GLN A 474 3.15 6.98 -2.52
C GLN A 474 1.74 7.26 -1.98
N ILE A 475 1.63 7.52 -0.68
CA ILE A 475 0.41 8.00 -0.04
C ILE A 475 0.44 9.53 -0.04
N VAL A 476 -0.38 10.17 -0.89
CA VAL A 476 -0.44 11.62 -1.06
C VAL A 476 -1.75 12.19 -0.53
#